data_870c09fec37a9372313333766012a441
#
_entry.id   870c09fec37a9372313333766012a441
#
_cell.length_a   1.000
_cell.length_b   1.000
_cell.length_c   1.000
_cell.angle_alpha   90.00
_cell.angle_beta   90.00
_cell.angle_gamma   90.00
#
_symmetry.space_group_name_H-M   'P 1'
#
loop_
_entity.id
_entity.type
_entity.pdbx_description
1 polymer ?
#
loop_
_entity_poly.entity_id
_entity_poly.type
_entity_poly.pdbx_seq_one_letter_code
_entity_poly.pdbx_strand_id
1 'polypeptide(L)'
;MKKFVRITLLAATLAGASFSTLAANVSNVPAPAQDPVVQHLKLSNDQVAQIKKLHQQLETNVSQISVNDVKDGVLIDVIKSGKWDDAAVKKQLAAFSNIEQQARYYRVKYYFDLSKVLTPEQRKLVQKDIAQTLGE
;
A
#
# COMPACT_ATOMS: atom_id res chain seq x y z
N MET A 1 -17.10 -31.91 -23.48
CA MET A 1 -15.66 -31.54 -23.52
C MET A 1 -15.39 -30.05 -23.63
N LYS A 2 -16.34 -29.21 -23.95
CA LYS A 2 -16.11 -27.73 -24.06
C LYS A 2 -16.25 -26.94 -22.74
N LYS A 3 -16.55 -27.58 -21.63
CA LYS A 3 -16.77 -26.90 -20.32
C LYS A 3 -15.54 -26.80 -19.43
N PHE A 4 -14.47 -27.52 -19.75
CA PHE A 4 -13.25 -27.54 -18.91
C PHE A 4 -12.25 -26.41 -19.22
N VAL A 5 -12.34 -25.78 -20.38
CA VAL A 5 -11.39 -24.75 -20.83
C VAL A 5 -11.71 -23.36 -20.22
N ARG A 6 -12.94 -23.16 -19.73
CA ARG A 6 -13.34 -21.84 -19.18
C ARG A 6 -12.94 -21.63 -17.71
N ILE A 7 -12.62 -22.68 -16.98
CA ILE A 7 -12.32 -22.59 -15.54
C ILE A 7 -10.85 -22.23 -15.32
N THR A 8 -9.97 -22.64 -16.23
CA THR A 8 -8.53 -22.37 -16.13
C THR A 8 -8.17 -20.91 -16.46
N LEU A 9 -8.97 -20.22 -17.27
CA LEU A 9 -8.71 -18.82 -17.61
C LEU A 9 -9.14 -17.85 -16.50
N LEU A 10 -10.13 -18.24 -15.70
CA LEU A 10 -10.64 -17.41 -14.60
C LEU A 10 -9.71 -17.42 -13.38
N ALA A 11 -8.98 -18.51 -13.18
CA ALA A 11 -8.05 -18.64 -12.06
C ALA A 11 -6.76 -17.82 -12.26
N ALA A 12 -6.32 -17.67 -13.51
CA ALA A 12 -5.12 -16.90 -13.84
C ALA A 12 -5.32 -15.37 -13.72
N THR A 13 -6.55 -14.89 -13.92
CA THR A 13 -6.86 -13.46 -13.78
C THR A 13 -7.07 -13.03 -12.34
N LEU A 14 -7.43 -13.95 -11.45
CA LEU A 14 -7.57 -13.65 -10.02
C LEU A 14 -6.22 -13.54 -9.29
N ALA A 15 -5.21 -14.26 -9.73
CA ALA A 15 -3.87 -14.20 -9.13
C ALA A 15 -3.17 -12.86 -9.41
N GLY A 16 -3.32 -12.30 -10.60
CA GLY A 16 -2.75 -11.01 -10.95
C GLY A 16 -3.42 -9.81 -10.27
N ALA A 17 -4.71 -9.93 -9.94
CA ALA A 17 -5.45 -8.87 -9.25
C ALA A 17 -5.10 -8.77 -7.76
N SER A 18 -4.64 -9.85 -7.13
CA SER A 18 -4.36 -9.89 -5.69
C SER A 18 -3.14 -9.06 -5.30
N PHE A 19 -2.09 -9.08 -6.11
CA PHE A 19 -0.89 -8.27 -5.83
C PHE A 19 -1.12 -6.78 -6.09
N SER A 20 -1.88 -6.45 -7.12
CA SER A 20 -2.24 -5.06 -7.40
C SER A 20 -3.14 -4.49 -6.29
N THR A 21 -4.02 -5.30 -5.72
CA THR A 21 -4.90 -4.89 -4.63
C THR A 21 -4.12 -4.68 -3.33
N LEU A 22 -3.16 -5.56 -3.05
CA LEU A 22 -2.30 -5.42 -1.87
C LEU A 22 -1.45 -4.14 -1.97
N ALA A 23 -0.79 -3.91 -3.10
CA ALA A 23 -0.01 -2.71 -3.33
C ALA A 23 -0.88 -1.44 -3.26
N ALA A 24 -2.08 -1.45 -3.83
CA ALA A 24 -3.02 -0.34 -3.76
C ALA A 24 -3.50 -0.05 -2.34
N ASN A 25 -3.78 -1.10 -1.54
CA ASN A 25 -4.19 -0.92 -0.14
C ASN A 25 -3.06 -0.41 0.76
N VAL A 26 -1.83 -0.77 0.45
CA VAL A 26 -0.66 -0.41 1.25
C VAL A 26 -0.16 1.01 0.92
N SER A 27 -0.32 1.42 -0.34
CA SER A 27 0.06 2.77 -0.79
C SER A 27 -1.03 3.83 -0.58
N ASN A 28 -2.16 3.49 -0.02
CA ASN A 28 -3.43 4.23 0.02
C ASN A 28 -3.32 5.68 0.57
N VAL A 29 -2.48 6.48 -0.08
CA VAL A 29 -2.44 7.94 0.09
C VAL A 29 -3.12 8.55 -1.12
N PRO A 30 -4.27 9.20 -0.95
CA PRO A 30 -4.98 9.84 -2.05
C PRO A 30 -4.11 10.89 -2.76
N ALA A 31 -4.41 11.17 -4.02
CA ALA A 31 -3.78 12.28 -4.73
C ALA A 31 -3.92 13.58 -3.93
N PRO A 32 -2.95 14.52 -4.01
CA PRO A 32 -2.92 15.71 -3.15
C PRO A 32 -4.22 16.54 -3.15
N ALA A 33 -4.91 16.59 -4.28
CA ALA A 33 -6.19 17.29 -4.40
C ALA A 33 -7.36 16.57 -3.69
N GLN A 34 -7.21 15.29 -3.38
CA GLN A 34 -8.23 14.43 -2.78
C GLN A 34 -7.86 13.95 -1.37
N ASP A 35 -6.65 14.23 -0.92
CA ASP A 35 -6.18 13.82 0.40
C ASP A 35 -6.90 14.63 1.50
N PRO A 36 -7.71 13.99 2.36
CA PRO A 36 -8.41 14.68 3.44
C PRO A 36 -7.48 15.43 4.39
N VAL A 37 -6.25 14.97 4.53
CA VAL A 37 -5.23 15.60 5.40
C VAL A 37 -4.93 17.02 4.95
N VAL A 38 -4.81 17.26 3.65
CA VAL A 38 -4.42 18.56 3.08
C VAL A 38 -5.57 19.30 2.40
N GLN A 39 -6.70 18.64 2.14
CA GLN A 39 -7.81 19.20 1.39
C GLN A 39 -8.41 20.46 2.02
N HIS A 40 -8.39 20.56 3.34
CA HIS A 40 -8.91 21.71 4.09
C HIS A 40 -7.87 22.83 4.30
N LEU A 41 -6.63 22.61 3.86
CA LEU A 41 -5.59 23.63 3.95
C LEU A 41 -5.61 24.57 2.76
N LYS A 42 -5.35 25.83 3.03
CA LYS A 42 -5.10 26.82 1.97
C LYS A 42 -3.65 26.71 1.51
N LEU A 43 -3.40 25.85 0.54
CA LEU A 43 -2.07 25.62 -0.02
C LEU A 43 -1.76 26.65 -1.10
N SER A 44 -0.52 27.14 -1.13
CA SER A 44 0.00 27.88 -2.27
C SER A 44 0.20 26.99 -3.48
N ASN A 45 0.31 27.57 -4.67
CA ASN A 45 0.61 26.81 -5.88
C ASN A 45 1.93 26.04 -5.79
N ASP A 46 2.95 26.64 -5.16
CA ASP A 46 4.24 26.00 -4.93
C ASP A 46 4.11 24.79 -3.98
N GLN A 47 3.34 24.94 -2.90
CA GLN A 47 3.07 23.82 -1.98
C GLN A 47 2.35 22.68 -2.69
N VAL A 48 1.34 22.97 -3.48
CA VAL A 48 0.61 21.94 -4.27
C VAL A 48 1.56 21.20 -5.21
N ALA A 49 2.44 21.92 -5.92
CA ALA A 49 3.41 21.32 -6.83
C ALA A 49 4.41 20.42 -6.08
N GLN A 50 4.90 20.84 -4.93
CA GLN A 50 5.81 20.05 -4.10
C GLN A 50 5.14 18.80 -3.53
N ILE A 51 3.92 18.92 -3.03
CA ILE A 51 3.16 17.78 -2.50
C ILE A 51 2.86 16.77 -3.60
N LYS A 52 2.49 17.23 -4.79
CA LYS A 52 2.28 16.36 -5.95
C LYS A 52 3.54 15.56 -6.30
N LYS A 53 4.71 16.21 -6.25
CA LYS A 53 6.00 15.54 -6.50
C LYS A 53 6.29 14.48 -5.43
N LEU A 54 6.04 14.78 -4.16
CA LEU A 54 6.19 13.82 -3.06
C LEU A 54 5.26 12.62 -3.22
N HIS A 55 4.03 12.85 -3.65
CA HIS A 55 3.07 11.77 -3.91
C HIS A 55 3.54 10.87 -5.06
N GLN A 56 4.03 11.43 -6.14
CA GLN A 56 4.60 10.67 -7.25
C GLN A 56 5.82 9.84 -6.80
N GLN A 57 6.64 10.39 -5.93
CA GLN A 57 7.78 9.68 -5.35
C GLN A 57 7.34 8.51 -4.47
N LEU A 58 6.29 8.70 -3.65
CA LEU A 58 5.68 7.64 -2.87
C LEU A 58 5.19 6.50 -3.76
N GLU A 59 4.43 6.80 -4.80
CA GLU A 59 3.93 5.81 -5.75
C GLU A 59 5.07 5.02 -6.41
N THR A 60 6.12 5.71 -6.84
CA THR A 60 7.30 5.08 -7.42
C THR A 60 7.99 4.14 -6.42
N ASN A 61 8.21 4.59 -5.21
CA ASN A 61 8.87 3.80 -4.17
C ASN A 61 8.06 2.54 -3.82
N VAL A 62 6.75 2.68 -3.66
CA VAL A 62 5.86 1.56 -3.35
C VAL A 62 5.82 0.56 -4.52
N SER A 63 5.79 1.04 -5.75
CA SER A 63 5.80 0.17 -6.95
C SER A 63 7.06 -0.67 -7.09
N GLN A 64 8.16 -0.26 -6.48
CA GLN A 64 9.45 -0.97 -6.51
C GLN A 64 9.60 -2.00 -5.39
N ILE A 65 8.66 -2.09 -4.46
CA ILE A 65 8.70 -3.09 -3.39
C ILE A 65 8.61 -4.48 -4.02
N SER A 66 9.59 -5.35 -3.71
CA SER A 66 9.58 -6.72 -4.19
C SER A 66 8.48 -7.54 -3.52
N VAL A 67 7.69 -8.24 -4.33
CA VAL A 67 6.66 -9.18 -3.87
C VAL A 67 7.05 -10.64 -4.14
N ASN A 68 8.29 -10.88 -4.53
CA ASN A 68 8.76 -12.19 -5.01
C ASN A 68 8.73 -13.27 -3.92
N ASP A 69 8.83 -12.89 -2.65
CA ASP A 69 8.79 -13.83 -1.53
C ASP A 69 7.38 -14.33 -1.20
N VAL A 70 6.35 -13.60 -1.64
CA VAL A 70 4.97 -14.04 -1.54
C VAL A 70 4.68 -15.05 -2.64
N LYS A 71 4.23 -16.24 -2.26
CA LYS A 71 3.85 -17.31 -3.20
C LYS A 71 2.36 -17.44 -3.25
N ASP A 72 1.80 -17.50 -4.45
CA ASP A 72 0.37 -17.67 -4.63
C ASP A 72 -0.12 -19.02 -4.08
N GLY A 73 -1.23 -18.97 -3.37
CA GLY A 73 -1.97 -20.15 -2.96
C GLY A 73 -1.40 -20.94 -1.79
N VAL A 74 -0.27 -20.53 -1.19
CA VAL A 74 0.36 -21.28 -0.07
C VAL A 74 -0.61 -21.52 1.08
N LEU A 75 -1.30 -20.48 1.53
CA LEU A 75 -2.21 -20.60 2.68
C LEU A 75 -3.44 -21.48 2.36
N ILE A 76 -4.01 -21.31 1.19
CA ILE A 76 -5.15 -22.12 0.78
C ILE A 76 -4.75 -23.57 0.52
N ASP A 77 -3.55 -23.82 0.03
CA ASP A 77 -3.04 -25.17 -0.18
C ASP A 77 -2.82 -25.90 1.14
N VAL A 78 -2.33 -25.21 2.18
CA VAL A 78 -2.24 -25.76 3.53
C VAL A 78 -3.64 -26.16 4.04
N ILE A 79 -4.63 -25.29 3.88
CA ILE A 79 -6.00 -25.55 4.30
C ILE A 79 -6.58 -26.76 3.55
N LYS A 80 -6.42 -26.82 2.24
CA LYS A 80 -6.91 -27.93 1.40
C LYS A 80 -6.23 -29.26 1.70
N SER A 81 -4.96 -29.22 2.09
CA SER A 81 -4.21 -30.45 2.40
C SER A 81 -4.72 -31.16 3.65
N GLY A 82 -5.41 -30.44 4.55
CA GLY A 82 -5.81 -30.95 5.85
C GLY A 82 -4.66 -31.20 6.82
N LYS A 83 -3.44 -30.79 6.45
CA LYS A 83 -2.24 -30.89 7.28
C LYS A 83 -1.67 -29.52 7.54
N TRP A 84 -1.57 -29.13 8.80
CA TRP A 84 -0.97 -27.87 9.18
C TRP A 84 0.54 -27.85 8.89
N ASP A 85 0.98 -26.90 8.07
CA ASP A 85 2.38 -26.64 7.80
C ASP A 85 2.76 -25.29 8.43
N ASP A 86 3.21 -25.34 9.68
CA ASP A 86 3.54 -24.14 10.47
C ASP A 86 4.63 -23.30 9.81
N ALA A 87 5.66 -23.94 9.28
CA ALA A 87 6.77 -23.25 8.63
C ALA A 87 6.33 -22.52 7.36
N ALA A 88 5.53 -23.17 6.50
CA ALA A 88 5.02 -22.56 5.28
C ALA A 88 4.10 -21.38 5.58
N VAL A 89 3.20 -21.51 6.56
CA VAL A 89 2.30 -20.43 6.97
C VAL A 89 3.09 -19.23 7.50
N LYS A 90 4.01 -19.46 8.43
CA LYS A 90 4.84 -18.39 9.01
C LYS A 90 5.68 -17.67 7.96
N LYS A 91 6.28 -18.41 7.03
CA LYS A 91 7.08 -17.85 5.94
C LYS A 91 6.23 -16.94 5.05
N GLN A 92 5.03 -17.38 4.70
CA GLN A 92 4.11 -16.60 3.87
C GLN A 92 3.65 -15.32 4.58
N LEU A 93 3.27 -15.42 5.84
CA LEU A 93 2.86 -14.26 6.65
C LEU A 93 4.00 -13.27 6.84
N ALA A 94 5.23 -13.75 7.05
CA ALA A 94 6.41 -12.89 7.15
C ALA A 94 6.68 -12.15 5.83
N ALA A 95 6.48 -12.79 4.69
CA ALA A 95 6.61 -12.16 3.38
C ALA A 95 5.59 -11.02 3.21
N PHE A 96 4.33 -11.23 3.57
CA PHE A 96 3.31 -10.18 3.57
C PHE A 96 3.66 -9.03 4.51
N SER A 97 4.07 -9.35 5.73
CA SER A 97 4.45 -8.35 6.74
C SER A 97 5.62 -7.48 6.28
N ASN A 98 6.59 -8.07 5.60
CA ASN A 98 7.74 -7.35 5.06
C ASN A 98 7.33 -6.32 3.99
N ILE A 99 6.42 -6.70 3.10
CA ILE A 99 5.87 -5.80 2.08
C ILE A 99 5.12 -4.63 2.76
N GLU A 100 4.26 -4.94 3.71
CA GLU A 100 3.50 -3.95 4.46
C GLU A 100 4.41 -3.00 5.22
N GLN A 101 5.44 -3.51 5.89
CA GLN A 101 6.42 -2.71 6.61
C GLN A 101 7.15 -1.73 5.70
N GLN A 102 7.60 -2.17 4.52
CA GLN A 102 8.27 -1.31 3.56
C GLN A 102 7.34 -0.21 3.04
N ALA A 103 6.10 -0.55 2.73
CA ALA A 103 5.12 0.42 2.25
C ALA A 103 4.74 1.45 3.34
N ARG A 104 4.61 1.01 4.60
CA ARG A 104 4.42 1.92 5.74
C ARG A 104 5.60 2.86 5.92
N TYR A 105 6.82 2.37 5.76
CA TYR A 105 8.02 3.20 5.80
C TYR A 105 7.94 4.36 4.80
N TYR A 106 7.61 4.08 3.55
CA TYR A 106 7.50 5.11 2.52
C TYR A 106 6.34 6.08 2.78
N ARG A 107 5.25 5.60 3.34
CA ARG A 107 4.11 6.46 3.72
C ARG A 107 4.47 7.41 4.87
N VAL A 108 5.17 6.93 5.89
CA VAL A 108 5.68 7.78 6.98
C VAL A 108 6.64 8.82 6.44
N LYS A 109 7.55 8.42 5.55
CA LYS A 109 8.49 9.33 4.89
C LYS A 109 7.77 10.40 4.07
N TYR A 110 6.72 10.03 3.35
CA TYR A 110 5.88 10.96 2.62
C TYR A 110 5.27 12.03 3.53
N TYR A 111 4.65 11.65 4.63
CA TYR A 111 4.07 12.61 5.57
C TYR A 111 5.11 13.46 6.29
N PHE A 112 6.27 12.90 6.57
CA PHE A 112 7.39 13.65 7.11
C PHE A 112 7.85 14.76 6.14
N ASP A 113 8.05 14.43 4.89
CA ASP A 113 8.46 15.37 3.87
C ASP A 113 7.34 16.39 3.56
N LEU A 114 6.08 15.94 3.54
CA LEU A 114 4.92 16.82 3.41
C LEU A 114 4.88 17.85 4.54
N SER A 115 5.15 17.46 5.77
CA SER A 115 5.17 18.37 6.91
C SER A 115 6.19 19.50 6.76
N LYS A 116 7.30 19.25 6.07
CA LYS A 116 8.32 20.27 5.77
C LYS A 116 7.88 21.28 4.73
N VAL A 117 6.98 20.93 3.86
CA VAL A 117 6.40 21.82 2.84
C VAL A 117 5.39 22.78 3.45
N LEU A 118 4.77 22.39 4.56
CA LEU A 118 3.74 23.17 5.25
C LEU A 118 4.33 24.27 6.15
N THR A 119 3.57 25.36 6.33
CA THR A 119 3.88 26.36 7.36
C THR A 119 3.68 25.78 8.76
N PRO A 120 4.26 26.39 9.82
CA PRO A 120 4.05 25.94 11.20
C PRO A 120 2.55 25.84 11.60
N GLU A 121 1.75 26.79 11.15
CA GLU A 121 0.28 26.81 11.40
C GLU A 121 -0.42 25.66 10.69
N GLN A 122 -0.10 25.45 9.42
CA GLN A 122 -0.65 24.33 8.64
C GLN A 122 -0.25 22.98 9.25
N ARG A 123 0.99 22.82 9.72
CA ARG A 123 1.44 21.60 10.40
C ARG A 123 0.62 21.27 11.62
N LYS A 124 0.29 22.26 12.44
CA LYS A 124 -0.56 22.06 13.64
C LYS A 124 -1.96 21.55 13.26
N LEU A 125 -2.51 22.08 12.17
CA LEU A 125 -3.84 21.70 11.71
C LEU A 125 -3.92 20.24 11.25
N VAL A 126 -2.86 19.72 10.63
CA VAL A 126 -2.84 18.34 10.06
C VAL A 126 -2.24 17.29 10.98
N GLN A 127 -1.61 17.68 12.07
CA GLN A 127 -0.85 16.78 12.93
C GLN A 127 -1.70 15.61 13.44
N LYS A 128 -2.92 15.89 13.86
CA LYS A 128 -3.86 14.88 14.35
C LYS A 128 -4.30 13.95 13.21
N ASP A 129 -4.58 14.49 12.04
CA ASP A 129 -5.06 13.71 10.89
C ASP A 129 -3.95 12.79 10.37
N ILE A 130 -2.69 13.27 10.38
CA ILE A 130 -1.53 12.46 10.04
C ILE A 130 -1.38 11.31 11.05
N ALA A 131 -1.45 11.59 12.35
CA ALA A 131 -1.36 10.56 13.39
C ALA A 131 -2.42 9.47 13.19
N GLN A 132 -3.66 9.86 12.98
CA GLN A 132 -4.74 8.91 12.70
C GLN A 132 -4.50 8.08 11.43
N THR A 133 -3.99 8.70 10.37
CA THR A 133 -3.67 8.01 9.12
C THR A 133 -2.55 6.99 9.30
N LEU A 134 -1.59 7.28 10.17
CA LEU A 134 -0.48 6.38 10.49
C LEU A 134 -0.84 5.32 11.53
N GLY A 135 -2.02 5.40 12.15
CA GLY A 135 -2.49 4.45 13.15
C GLY A 135 -1.98 4.72 14.57
N GLU A 136 -1.72 5.99 14.89
CA GLU A 136 -1.25 6.43 16.21
C GLU A 136 -2.26 7.32 16.94
#